data_7f23a5b45c3d79aefb57294bf6b5ade2
#
_entry.id   7f23a5b45c3d79aefb57294bf6b5ade2
#
_cell.length_a   1.000
_cell.length_b   1.000
_cell.length_c   1.000
_cell.angle_alpha   90.00
_cell.angle_beta   90.00
_cell.angle_gamma   90.00
#
_symmetry.space_group_name_H-M   'P 1'
#
loop_
_entity.id
_entity.type
_entity.pdbx_description
1 polymer ?
#
loop_
_entity_poly.entity_id
_entity_poly.type
_entity_poly.pdbx_seq_one_letter_code
_entity_poly.pdbx_strand_id
1 'polypeptide(L)'
;MEKPPKKEIFGDFSQYERARRDLYEICNFLFKFPRERENERNFLLAAIRRTLSLEEAFIQAVEARNGQMAMTLIRLNLDTLARLYAIYWAEETEGMTAETFAQSVAKGTNIRNMKLRGSKNKATDRWLIEQIEGLGAWIPDVYKRTSGAIHFSDFHITQLLQQAKPINRQDDGSLHVELSLGPGEKNADPEL
;
A
#
# COMPACT_ATOMS: atom_id res chain seq x y z
N MET A 1 -33.31 -12.11 -10.71
CA MET A 1 -32.33 -11.11 -11.17
C MET A 1 -30.94 -11.73 -10.99
N GLU A 2 -30.23 -11.96 -12.08
CA GLU A 2 -28.82 -12.39 -12.01
C GLU A 2 -27.99 -11.27 -11.37
N LYS A 3 -27.16 -11.61 -10.36
CA LYS A 3 -26.25 -10.63 -9.78
C LYS A 3 -25.25 -10.19 -10.88
N PRO A 4 -25.04 -8.88 -11.05
CA PRO A 4 -24.04 -8.41 -12.01
C PRO A 4 -22.68 -9.07 -11.73
N PRO A 5 -21.90 -9.34 -12.76
CA PRO A 5 -20.58 -9.93 -12.59
C PRO A 5 -19.71 -9.07 -11.66
N LYS A 6 -18.94 -9.72 -10.80
CA LYS A 6 -18.11 -9.06 -9.76
C LYS A 6 -17.29 -7.87 -10.27
N LYS A 7 -16.86 -7.88 -11.54
CA LYS A 7 -16.14 -6.78 -12.20
C LYS A 7 -16.92 -5.46 -12.27
N GLU A 8 -18.23 -5.52 -12.41
CA GLU A 8 -19.08 -4.32 -12.54
C GLU A 8 -19.27 -3.60 -11.19
N ILE A 9 -19.19 -4.34 -10.07
CA ILE A 9 -19.38 -3.79 -8.72
C ILE A 9 -18.12 -3.03 -8.24
N PHE A 10 -16.93 -3.50 -8.62
CA PHE A 10 -15.66 -2.99 -8.08
C PHE A 10 -14.80 -2.23 -9.10
N GLY A 11 -15.33 -2.00 -10.30
CA GLY A 11 -14.62 -1.34 -11.38
C GLY A 11 -13.75 -2.29 -12.21
N ASP A 12 -13.01 -1.69 -13.14
CA ASP A 12 -12.17 -2.42 -14.10
C ASP A 12 -10.76 -2.64 -13.55
N PHE A 13 -10.41 -3.89 -13.31
CA PHE A 13 -9.06 -4.30 -12.89
C PHE A 13 -8.10 -4.55 -14.07
N SER A 14 -8.49 -4.25 -15.30
CA SER A 14 -7.63 -4.47 -16.49
C SER A 14 -6.29 -3.72 -16.43
N GLN A 15 -6.27 -2.58 -15.75
CA GLN A 15 -5.03 -1.81 -15.53
C GLN A 15 -4.02 -2.59 -14.67
N TYR A 16 -4.48 -3.38 -13.70
CA TYR A 16 -3.61 -4.24 -12.89
C TYR A 16 -3.00 -5.36 -13.73
N GLU A 17 -3.78 -5.95 -14.65
CA GLU A 17 -3.26 -6.98 -15.56
C GLU A 17 -2.17 -6.43 -16.47
N ARG A 18 -2.30 -5.17 -16.93
CA ARG A 18 -1.26 -4.48 -17.70
C ARG A 18 -0.02 -4.24 -16.85
N ALA A 19 -0.18 -3.61 -15.69
CA ALA A 19 0.93 -3.34 -14.77
C ALA A 19 1.67 -4.62 -14.36
N ARG A 20 0.96 -5.72 -14.17
CA ARG A 20 1.55 -7.03 -13.87
C ARG A 20 2.42 -7.54 -15.02
N ARG A 21 1.96 -7.42 -16.28
CA ARG A 21 2.76 -7.79 -17.45
C ARG A 21 4.04 -6.95 -17.55
N ASP A 22 3.90 -5.63 -17.37
CA ASP A 22 5.04 -4.72 -17.40
C ASP A 22 6.07 -5.07 -16.31
N LEU A 23 5.62 -5.42 -15.10
CA LEU A 23 6.51 -5.88 -14.02
C LEU A 23 7.23 -7.19 -14.36
N TYR A 24 6.57 -8.14 -15.02
CA TYR A 24 7.23 -9.37 -15.48
C TYR A 24 8.27 -9.10 -16.58
N GLU A 25 8.02 -8.17 -17.47
CA GLU A 25 9.01 -7.75 -18.49
C GLU A 25 10.24 -7.11 -17.83
N ILE A 26 10.03 -6.26 -16.82
CA ILE A 26 11.11 -5.70 -16.01
C ILE A 26 11.90 -6.81 -15.30
N CYS A 27 11.26 -7.83 -14.74
CA CYS A 27 11.96 -8.97 -14.16
C CYS A 27 12.90 -9.63 -15.15
N ASN A 28 12.45 -9.89 -16.39
CA ASN A 28 13.27 -10.48 -17.44
C ASN A 28 14.48 -9.59 -17.79
N PHE A 29 14.33 -8.27 -17.75
CA PHE A 29 15.44 -7.34 -17.93
C PHE A 29 16.43 -7.41 -16.78
N LEU A 30 15.95 -7.45 -15.53
CA LEU A 30 16.79 -7.50 -14.34
C LEU A 30 17.69 -8.74 -14.28
N PHE A 31 17.24 -9.89 -14.82
CA PHE A 31 18.08 -11.09 -14.93
C PHE A 31 19.32 -10.92 -15.84
N LYS A 32 19.34 -9.87 -16.68
CA LYS A 32 20.50 -9.54 -17.51
C LYS A 32 21.53 -8.66 -16.79
N PHE A 33 21.26 -8.23 -15.57
CA PHE A 33 22.21 -7.44 -14.79
C PHE A 33 23.50 -8.22 -14.55
N PRO A 34 24.67 -7.58 -14.67
CA PRO A 34 25.94 -8.20 -14.39
C PRO A 34 26.08 -8.58 -12.91
N ARG A 35 27.02 -9.47 -12.60
CA ARG A 35 27.24 -9.99 -11.25
C ARG A 35 27.55 -8.91 -10.24
N GLU A 36 28.22 -7.87 -10.67
CA GLU A 36 28.59 -6.71 -9.85
C GLU A 36 27.40 -5.90 -9.36
N ARG A 37 26.20 -6.14 -9.92
CA ARG A 37 24.93 -5.51 -9.54
C ARG A 37 23.93 -6.54 -8.98
N GLU A 38 24.40 -7.57 -8.33
CA GLU A 38 23.55 -8.65 -7.83
C GLU A 38 22.64 -8.22 -6.69
N ASN A 39 23.14 -7.44 -5.74
CA ASN A 39 22.32 -6.96 -4.62
C ASN A 39 21.25 -5.98 -5.09
N GLU A 40 21.59 -5.09 -6.00
CA GLU A 40 20.64 -4.17 -6.64
C GLU A 40 19.52 -4.95 -7.36
N ARG A 41 19.88 -5.93 -8.20
CA ARG A 41 18.92 -6.81 -8.86
C ARG A 41 18.00 -7.49 -7.85
N ASN A 42 18.56 -8.07 -6.80
CA ASN A 42 17.79 -8.80 -5.80
C ASN A 42 16.85 -7.87 -5.01
N PHE A 43 17.27 -6.64 -4.73
CA PHE A 43 16.44 -5.62 -4.10
C PHE A 43 15.23 -5.27 -4.99
N LEU A 44 15.46 -5.01 -6.29
CA LEU A 44 14.42 -4.69 -7.25
C LEU A 44 13.43 -5.85 -7.42
N LEU A 45 13.94 -7.09 -7.58
CA LEU A 45 13.10 -8.30 -7.68
C LEU A 45 12.26 -8.53 -6.41
N ALA A 46 12.83 -8.26 -5.22
CA ALA A 46 12.10 -8.35 -3.96
C ALA A 46 10.97 -7.32 -3.88
N ALA A 47 11.20 -6.09 -4.34
CA ALA A 47 10.18 -5.05 -4.41
C ALA A 47 9.04 -5.43 -5.39
N ILE A 48 9.37 -5.94 -6.58
CA ILE A 48 8.38 -6.42 -7.55
C ILE A 48 7.56 -7.57 -6.96
N ARG A 49 8.21 -8.58 -6.40
CA ARG A 49 7.52 -9.71 -5.76
C ARG A 49 6.55 -9.25 -4.68
N ARG A 50 6.99 -8.31 -3.84
CA ARG A 50 6.14 -7.74 -2.78
C ARG A 50 4.94 -7.00 -3.38
N THR A 51 5.15 -6.17 -4.41
CA THR A 51 4.08 -5.43 -5.09
C THR A 51 3.03 -6.37 -5.67
N LEU A 52 3.45 -7.42 -6.38
CA LEU A 52 2.54 -8.42 -6.96
C LEU A 52 1.73 -9.16 -5.88
N SER A 53 2.36 -9.51 -4.76
CA SER A 53 1.66 -10.15 -3.63
C SER A 53 0.65 -9.20 -2.96
N LEU A 54 1.00 -7.92 -2.81
CA LEU A 54 0.09 -6.92 -2.24
C LEU A 54 -1.08 -6.62 -3.17
N GLU A 55 -0.85 -6.58 -4.48
CA GLU A 55 -1.89 -6.39 -5.49
C GLU A 55 -2.91 -7.53 -5.47
N GLU A 56 -2.45 -8.78 -5.47
CA GLU A 56 -3.33 -9.94 -5.40
C GLU A 56 -4.19 -9.92 -4.12
N ALA A 57 -3.55 -9.67 -2.97
CA ALA A 57 -4.25 -9.56 -1.70
C ALA A 57 -5.25 -8.38 -1.67
N PHE A 58 -4.93 -7.27 -2.35
CA PHE A 58 -5.81 -6.11 -2.49
C PHE A 58 -7.08 -6.46 -3.25
N ILE A 59 -6.96 -7.14 -4.40
CA ILE A 59 -8.12 -7.58 -5.18
C ILE A 59 -9.02 -8.49 -4.33
N GLN A 60 -8.42 -9.46 -3.61
CA GLN A 60 -9.16 -10.34 -2.71
C GLN A 60 -9.87 -9.57 -1.58
N ALA A 61 -9.20 -8.57 -0.98
CA ALA A 61 -9.79 -7.75 0.07
C ALA A 61 -10.98 -6.93 -0.44
N VAL A 62 -10.87 -6.36 -1.65
CA VAL A 62 -11.96 -5.62 -2.30
C VAL A 62 -13.13 -6.55 -2.62
N GLU A 63 -12.88 -7.72 -3.20
CA GLU A 63 -13.92 -8.73 -3.48
C GLU A 63 -14.63 -9.22 -2.21
N ALA A 64 -13.88 -9.32 -1.10
CA ALA A 64 -14.43 -9.68 0.21
C ALA A 64 -15.10 -8.49 0.94
N ARG A 65 -15.14 -7.30 0.32
CA ARG A 65 -15.61 -6.04 0.93
C ARG A 65 -14.89 -5.68 2.24
N ASN A 66 -13.62 -6.11 2.37
CA ASN A 66 -12.78 -5.80 3.52
C ASN A 66 -12.01 -4.48 3.29
N GLY A 67 -12.71 -3.36 3.43
CA GLY A 67 -12.14 -2.03 3.20
C GLY A 67 -10.94 -1.71 4.09
N GLN A 68 -10.94 -2.15 5.35
CA GLN A 68 -9.82 -1.97 6.26
C GLN A 68 -8.56 -2.66 5.74
N MET A 69 -8.68 -3.91 5.30
CA MET A 69 -7.55 -4.64 4.73
C MET A 69 -7.11 -4.03 3.41
N ALA A 70 -8.04 -3.63 2.54
CA ALA A 70 -7.71 -2.95 1.29
C ALA A 70 -6.89 -1.68 1.53
N MET A 71 -7.29 -0.84 2.48
CA MET A 71 -6.53 0.37 2.86
C MET A 71 -5.15 0.05 3.42
N THR A 72 -5.04 -0.99 4.24
CA THR A 72 -3.75 -1.47 4.77
C THR A 72 -2.80 -1.88 3.63
N LEU A 73 -3.30 -2.60 2.64
CA LEU A 73 -2.51 -3.06 1.49
C LEU A 73 -2.06 -1.90 0.60
N ILE A 74 -2.92 -0.90 0.38
CA ILE A 74 -2.54 0.35 -0.31
C ILE A 74 -1.38 1.02 0.44
N ARG A 75 -1.49 1.14 1.78
CA ARG A 75 -0.45 1.75 2.60
C ARG A 75 0.89 1.01 2.51
N LEU A 76 0.85 -0.33 2.56
CA LEU A 76 2.04 -1.16 2.43
C LEU A 76 2.68 -1.04 1.03
N ASN A 77 1.87 -0.86 -0.02
CA ASN A 77 2.39 -0.70 -1.37
C ASN A 77 3.00 0.70 -1.60
N LEU A 78 2.41 1.75 -1.05
CA LEU A 78 3.03 3.08 -1.04
C LEU A 78 4.38 3.07 -0.33
N ASP A 79 4.48 2.35 0.76
CA ASP A 79 5.71 2.14 1.51
C ASP A 79 6.77 1.40 0.68
N THR A 80 6.35 0.39 -0.08
CA THR A 80 7.22 -0.33 -1.02
C THR A 80 7.71 0.59 -2.13
N LEU A 81 6.83 1.39 -2.72
CA LEU A 81 7.16 2.36 -3.77
C LEU A 81 8.19 3.39 -3.28
N ALA A 82 7.95 3.98 -2.11
CA ALA A 82 8.85 4.98 -1.55
C ALA A 82 10.26 4.41 -1.27
N ARG A 83 10.34 3.17 -0.78
CA ARG A 83 11.63 2.47 -0.57
C ARG A 83 12.28 2.04 -1.87
N LEU A 84 11.48 1.72 -2.90
CA LEU A 84 12.00 1.43 -4.22
C LEU A 84 12.71 2.66 -4.80
N TYR A 85 12.12 3.85 -4.66
CA TYR A 85 12.75 5.10 -5.08
C TYR A 85 14.01 5.45 -4.28
N ALA A 86 14.16 4.95 -3.06
CA ALA A 86 15.35 5.19 -2.25
C ALA A 86 16.65 4.71 -2.93
N ILE A 87 16.57 3.71 -3.83
CA ILE A 87 17.74 3.22 -4.57
C ILE A 87 18.29 4.28 -5.55
N TYR A 88 17.42 5.09 -6.18
CA TYR A 88 17.84 6.20 -7.04
C TYR A 88 18.48 7.33 -6.21
N TRP A 89 17.92 7.63 -5.05
CA TRP A 89 18.49 8.66 -4.17
C TRP A 89 19.78 8.22 -3.51
N ALA A 90 20.06 6.93 -3.46
CA ALA A 90 21.34 6.41 -3.06
C ALA A 90 22.43 6.85 -4.05
N GLU A 91 22.18 6.80 -5.36
CA GLU A 91 23.12 7.28 -6.38
C GLU A 91 23.32 8.80 -6.38
N GLU A 92 22.36 9.55 -5.86
CA GLU A 92 22.49 10.99 -5.61
C GLU A 92 23.24 11.30 -4.30
N THR A 93 23.71 10.26 -3.59
CA THR A 93 24.36 10.37 -2.28
C THR A 93 25.87 10.11 -2.44
N GLU A 94 26.70 11.03 -1.99
CA GLU A 94 28.14 10.91 -2.10
C GLU A 94 28.66 9.60 -1.46
N GLY A 95 29.47 8.86 -2.23
CA GLY A 95 30.06 7.59 -1.78
C GLY A 95 29.09 6.40 -1.71
N MET A 96 27.86 6.53 -2.24
CA MET A 96 26.87 5.45 -2.27
C MET A 96 26.47 5.14 -3.72
N THR A 97 26.30 3.86 -4.03
CA THR A 97 25.75 3.39 -5.31
C THR A 97 24.50 2.57 -5.04
N ALA A 98 23.66 2.33 -6.05
CA ALA A 98 22.51 1.44 -5.95
C ALA A 98 22.88 0.06 -5.41
N GLU A 99 24.02 -0.49 -5.86
CA GLU A 99 24.53 -1.79 -5.40
C GLU A 99 24.93 -1.77 -3.91
N THR A 100 25.70 -0.76 -3.46
CA THR A 100 26.13 -0.66 -2.05
C THR A 100 24.96 -0.36 -1.11
N PHE A 101 23.98 0.41 -1.58
CA PHE A 101 22.72 0.62 -0.87
C PHE A 101 21.97 -0.70 -0.69
N ALA A 102 21.72 -1.42 -1.79
CA ALA A 102 21.00 -2.69 -1.77
C ALA A 102 21.72 -3.74 -0.91
N GLN A 103 23.05 -3.80 -0.99
CA GLN A 103 23.87 -4.66 -0.13
C GLN A 103 23.70 -4.33 1.36
N SER A 104 23.66 -3.03 1.70
CA SER A 104 23.45 -2.59 3.08
C SER A 104 22.09 -3.02 3.60
N VAL A 105 21.04 -2.89 2.75
CA VAL A 105 19.68 -3.35 3.09
C VAL A 105 19.65 -4.86 3.27
N ALA A 106 20.28 -5.63 2.37
CA ALA A 106 20.37 -7.09 2.45
C ALA A 106 21.09 -7.56 3.74
N LYS A 107 22.03 -6.78 4.24
CA LYS A 107 22.72 -7.01 5.53
C LYS A 107 21.91 -6.55 6.75
N GLY A 108 20.68 -6.10 6.57
CA GLY A 108 19.77 -5.70 7.65
C GLY A 108 19.80 -4.22 8.03
N THR A 109 20.50 -3.38 7.27
CA THR A 109 20.45 -1.93 7.53
C THR A 109 19.07 -1.39 7.19
N ASN A 110 18.44 -0.73 8.16
CA ASN A 110 17.13 -0.16 7.96
C ASN A 110 17.22 1.15 7.17
N ILE A 111 16.52 1.25 6.03
CA ILE A 111 16.49 2.43 5.15
C ILE A 111 16.14 3.71 5.93
N ARG A 112 15.20 3.61 6.88
CA ARG A 112 14.78 4.76 7.73
C ARG A 112 15.93 5.41 8.52
N ASN A 113 17.06 4.72 8.68
CA ASN A 113 18.23 5.22 9.40
C ASN A 113 19.30 5.81 8.46
N MET A 114 19.14 5.63 7.15
CA MET A 114 20.06 6.16 6.15
C MET A 114 19.80 7.64 5.88
N LYS A 115 20.81 8.35 5.39
CA LYS A 115 20.70 9.70 4.84
C LYS A 115 20.89 9.58 3.34
N LEU A 116 19.95 10.05 2.57
CA LEU A 116 19.91 9.93 1.11
C LEU A 116 19.81 11.32 0.48
N ARG A 117 20.21 11.46 -0.79
CA ARG A 117 20.14 12.71 -1.56
C ARG A 117 20.89 13.88 -0.92
N GLY A 118 21.98 13.63 -0.24
CA GLY A 118 22.68 14.69 0.50
C GLY A 118 21.87 15.33 1.64
N SER A 119 20.71 14.75 2.00
CA SER A 119 19.85 15.26 3.07
C SER A 119 20.53 15.12 4.44
N LYS A 120 20.35 16.15 5.27
CA LYS A 120 20.71 16.07 6.70
C LYS A 120 19.75 15.17 7.48
N ASN A 121 18.52 14.99 6.98
CA ASN A 121 17.47 14.19 7.60
C ASN A 121 17.64 12.72 7.26
N LYS A 122 17.20 11.85 8.17
CA LYS A 122 17.08 10.42 7.91
C LYS A 122 15.91 10.13 6.95
N ALA A 123 16.04 9.07 6.17
CA ALA A 123 15.03 8.59 5.23
C ALA A 123 13.85 7.92 5.96
N THR A 124 13.21 8.65 6.89
CA THR A 124 12.00 8.19 7.59
C THR A 124 10.85 7.96 6.60
N ASP A 125 9.84 7.19 7.00
CA ASP A 125 8.69 6.89 6.15
C ASP A 125 8.02 8.18 5.63
N ARG A 126 7.87 9.18 6.50
CA ARG A 126 7.34 10.49 6.12
C ARG A 126 8.22 11.17 5.08
N TRP A 127 9.53 11.22 5.31
CA TRP A 127 10.49 11.83 4.39
C TRP A 127 10.46 11.14 3.02
N LEU A 128 10.43 9.78 3.00
CA LEU A 128 10.36 9.00 1.77
C LEU A 128 9.09 9.31 0.97
N ILE A 129 7.94 9.43 1.62
CA ILE A 129 6.67 9.79 0.97
C ILE A 129 6.70 11.21 0.41
N GLU A 130 7.25 12.17 1.14
CA GLU A 130 7.45 13.55 0.67
C GLU A 130 8.32 13.59 -0.61
N GLN A 131 9.33 12.71 -0.71
CA GLN A 131 10.19 12.66 -1.90
C GLN A 131 9.49 12.09 -3.15
N ILE A 132 8.47 11.28 -3.01
CA ILE A 132 7.71 10.70 -4.14
C ILE A 132 6.41 11.46 -4.45
N GLU A 133 6.13 12.57 -3.77
CA GLU A 133 4.94 13.39 -4.02
C GLU A 133 4.83 13.84 -5.49
N GLY A 134 5.97 14.10 -6.13
CA GLY A 134 6.04 14.46 -7.55
C GLY A 134 5.49 13.40 -8.52
N LEU A 135 5.31 12.14 -8.08
CA LEU A 135 4.70 11.08 -8.89
C LEU A 135 3.17 11.19 -8.94
N GLY A 136 2.57 11.87 -7.97
CA GLY A 136 1.13 12.13 -7.94
C GLY A 136 0.71 12.89 -6.70
N ALA A 137 0.04 14.00 -6.89
CA ALA A 137 -0.41 14.89 -5.81
C ALA A 137 -1.37 14.20 -4.80
N TRP A 138 -1.93 13.05 -5.17
CA TRP A 138 -2.78 12.24 -4.30
C TRP A 138 -2.01 11.42 -3.26
N ILE A 139 -0.70 11.20 -3.43
CA ILE A 139 0.11 10.30 -2.59
C ILE A 139 0.11 10.70 -1.10
N PRO A 140 0.36 11.97 -0.72
CA PRO A 140 0.35 12.37 0.68
C PRO A 140 -1.01 12.15 1.34
N ASP A 141 -2.09 12.45 0.64
CA ASP A 141 -3.45 12.28 1.16
C ASP A 141 -3.79 10.81 1.38
N VAL A 142 -3.51 9.95 0.41
CA VAL A 142 -3.73 8.51 0.54
C VAL A 142 -2.86 7.93 1.66
N TYR A 143 -1.59 8.34 1.75
CA TYR A 143 -0.70 7.94 2.83
C TYR A 143 -1.28 8.30 4.21
N LYS A 144 -1.76 9.54 4.37
CA LYS A 144 -2.36 10.02 5.62
C LYS A 144 -3.64 9.24 5.96
N ARG A 145 -4.56 9.09 5.01
CA ARG A 145 -5.83 8.38 5.21
C ARG A 145 -5.63 6.90 5.54
N THR A 146 -4.67 6.23 4.90
CA THR A 146 -4.41 4.81 5.12
C THR A 146 -3.54 4.52 6.34
N SER A 147 -2.88 5.52 6.91
CA SER A 147 -2.06 5.36 8.13
C SER A 147 -2.89 4.89 9.33
N GLY A 148 -4.13 5.36 9.45
CA GLY A 148 -5.05 4.94 10.50
C GLY A 148 -5.45 3.45 10.41
N ALA A 149 -5.45 2.87 9.21
CA ALA A 149 -5.82 1.47 9.02
C ALA A 149 -4.77 0.47 9.52
N ILE A 150 -3.50 0.89 9.66
CA ILE A 150 -2.40 0.02 10.12
C ILE A 150 -2.32 -0.03 11.64
N HIS A 151 -2.64 1.07 12.31
CA HIS A 151 -2.56 1.19 13.77
C HIS A 151 -3.97 1.28 14.33
N PHE A 152 -4.23 0.60 15.45
CA PHE A 152 -5.51 0.79 16.14
C PHE A 152 -5.64 2.25 16.59
N SER A 153 -6.60 2.97 16.00
CA SER A 153 -6.78 4.42 16.17
C SER A 153 -8.26 4.79 16.11
N ASP A 154 -8.55 6.08 16.21
CA ASP A 154 -9.86 6.70 16.01
C ASP A 154 -10.52 6.29 14.67
N PHE A 155 -9.72 5.98 13.65
CA PHE A 155 -10.19 5.44 12.37
C PHE A 155 -11.10 4.20 12.57
N HIS A 156 -10.69 3.24 13.39
CA HIS A 156 -11.45 2.00 13.62
C HIS A 156 -12.74 2.28 14.40
N ILE A 157 -12.68 3.20 15.36
CA ILE A 157 -13.86 3.60 16.14
C ILE A 157 -14.84 4.33 15.23
N THR A 158 -14.35 5.24 14.39
CA THR A 158 -15.17 5.98 13.43
C THR A 158 -15.85 5.04 12.44
N GLN A 159 -15.10 4.06 11.89
CA GLN A 159 -15.68 3.07 10.98
C GLN A 159 -16.75 2.22 11.66
N LEU A 160 -16.54 1.78 12.90
CA LEU A 160 -17.54 1.03 13.65
C LEU A 160 -18.83 1.86 13.81
N LEU A 161 -18.70 3.13 14.21
CA LEU A 161 -19.85 4.00 14.41
C LEU A 161 -20.58 4.34 13.10
N GLN A 162 -19.86 4.51 12.00
CA GLN A 162 -20.45 4.74 10.68
C GLN A 162 -21.24 3.53 10.14
N GLN A 163 -20.85 2.32 10.56
CA GLN A 163 -21.56 1.10 10.20
C GLN A 163 -22.70 0.75 11.16
N ALA A 164 -22.85 1.52 12.26
CA ALA A 164 -23.91 1.32 13.22
C ALA A 164 -25.26 1.67 12.60
N LYS A 165 -26.19 0.71 12.58
CA LYS A 165 -27.57 0.93 12.11
C LYS A 165 -28.48 1.23 13.29
N PRO A 166 -29.18 2.37 13.34
CA PRO A 166 -30.15 2.64 14.39
C PRO A 166 -31.34 1.70 14.23
N ILE A 167 -31.68 0.96 15.29
CA ILE A 167 -32.85 0.06 15.31
C ILE A 167 -34.05 0.80 15.89
N ASN A 168 -33.93 1.29 17.14
CA ASN A 168 -35.01 1.95 17.85
C ASN A 168 -34.47 3.00 18.83
N ARG A 169 -35.27 4.06 19.05
CA ARG A 169 -35.06 4.98 20.15
C ARG A 169 -36.01 4.58 21.29
N GLN A 170 -35.47 4.39 22.50
CA GLN A 170 -36.28 4.07 23.68
C GLN A 170 -36.88 5.34 24.31
N ASP A 171 -37.89 5.18 25.14
CA ASP A 171 -38.56 6.28 25.80
C ASP A 171 -37.64 7.06 26.76
N ASP A 172 -36.55 6.45 27.24
CA ASP A 172 -35.50 7.07 28.04
C ASP A 172 -34.48 7.87 27.23
N GLY A 173 -34.64 7.93 25.89
CA GLY A 173 -33.78 8.64 24.97
C GLY A 173 -32.57 7.85 24.52
N SER A 174 -32.36 6.61 25.03
CA SER A 174 -31.28 5.71 24.56
C SER A 174 -31.54 5.23 23.13
N LEU A 175 -30.46 5.04 22.36
CA LEU A 175 -30.50 4.56 21.00
C LEU A 175 -30.00 3.11 20.94
N HIS A 176 -30.86 2.19 20.51
CA HIS A 176 -30.43 0.85 20.17
C HIS A 176 -29.82 0.86 18.77
N VAL A 177 -28.61 0.36 18.66
CA VAL A 177 -27.89 0.26 17.40
C VAL A 177 -27.49 -1.20 17.14
N GLU A 178 -27.57 -1.60 15.90
CA GLU A 178 -26.95 -2.84 15.43
C GLU A 178 -25.52 -2.54 14.99
N LEU A 179 -24.57 -3.30 15.53
CA LEU A 179 -23.15 -3.21 15.17
C LEU A 179 -22.74 -4.47 14.41
N SER A 180 -22.24 -4.29 13.19
CA SER A 180 -21.63 -5.39 12.45
C SER A 180 -20.18 -5.58 12.91
N LEU A 181 -19.86 -6.78 13.41
CA LEU A 181 -18.49 -7.14 13.79
C LEU A 181 -17.90 -8.01 12.68
N GLY A 182 -17.01 -7.44 11.89
CA GLY A 182 -16.34 -8.17 10.82
C GLY A 182 -16.05 -7.30 9.59
N PRO A 183 -15.61 -7.91 8.48
CA PRO A 183 -15.17 -7.18 7.28
C PRO A 183 -16.31 -6.60 6.42
N GLY A 184 -17.38 -6.14 7.03
CA GLY A 184 -18.52 -5.53 6.35
C GLY A 184 -19.61 -6.53 5.95
N GLU A 185 -20.83 -6.03 5.74
CA GLU A 185 -21.96 -6.88 5.33
C GLU A 185 -21.75 -7.44 3.91
N LYS A 186 -21.82 -8.75 3.79
CA LYS A 186 -21.81 -9.44 2.50
C LYS A 186 -23.00 -9.06 1.60
N ASN A 187 -24.02 -8.40 2.17
CA ASN A 187 -25.28 -8.06 1.52
C ASN A 187 -25.58 -6.56 1.49
N ALA A 188 -24.60 -5.67 1.75
CA ALA A 188 -24.84 -4.25 1.57
C ALA A 188 -25.21 -3.99 0.11
N ASP A 189 -26.42 -3.45 -0.10
CA ASP A 189 -26.92 -3.09 -1.41
C ASP A 189 -25.99 -2.02 -2.00
N PRO A 190 -25.52 -2.16 -3.25
CA PRO A 190 -24.63 -1.17 -3.87
C PRO A 190 -25.29 0.19 -4.14
N GLU A 191 -26.58 0.36 -3.82
CA GLU A 191 -27.35 1.60 -4.04
C GLU A 191 -27.44 2.53 -2.82
N LEU A 192 -26.57 2.35 -1.78
CA LEU A 192 -26.47 3.30 -0.67
C LEU A 192 -25.11 4.00 -0.62
#